data_fb5191b94d14ab469d85a85abaf19ea5
#
_entry.id   fb5191b94d14ab469d85a85abaf19ea5
#
_cell.length_a   1.000
_cell.length_b   1.000
_cell.length_c   1.000
_cell.angle_alpha   90.00
_cell.angle_beta   90.00
_cell.angle_gamma   90.00
#
_symmetry.space_group_name_H-M   'P 1'
#
loop_
_entity.id
_entity.type
_entity.pdbx_description
1 polymer ?
#
loop_
_entity_poly.entity_id
_entity_poly.type
_entity_poly.pdbx_seq_one_letter_code
_entity_poly.pdbx_strand_id
1 'polypeptide(L)'
;MSVLDRRTFVQTAALGSLLMTVLASSSAEAAGQAGYFVIAEVVAKPGKADELRALLVPFAEKSRTEPGCQVYTLLEVHGEPGRFLTFERWTDKAALEVHMTTPHLKELVPKLDTVLAKPFTQLFLSALTGA
;
A
#
# COMPACT_ATOMS: atom_id res chain seq x y z
N MET A 1 -48.10 -37.24 -4.37
CA MET A 1 -48.15 -35.94 -5.09
C MET A 1 -47.58 -34.80 -4.28
N SER A 2 -47.90 -34.69 -3.02
CA SER A 2 -47.36 -33.62 -2.16
C SER A 2 -45.81 -33.70 -1.94
N VAL A 3 -45.22 -34.85 -2.09
CA VAL A 3 -43.77 -35.07 -1.90
C VAL A 3 -42.96 -34.53 -3.05
N LEU A 4 -43.47 -34.49 -4.27
CA LEU A 4 -42.81 -33.97 -5.43
C LEU A 4 -42.69 -32.43 -5.39
N ASP A 5 -43.75 -31.78 -4.94
CA ASP A 5 -43.74 -30.31 -4.83
C ASP A 5 -42.73 -29.79 -3.81
N ARG A 6 -42.52 -30.53 -2.72
CA ARG A 6 -41.56 -30.16 -1.71
C ARG A 6 -40.10 -30.25 -2.20
N ARG A 7 -39.80 -31.21 -3.04
CA ARG A 7 -38.44 -31.37 -3.63
C ARG A 7 -38.13 -30.26 -4.61
N THR A 8 -39.07 -29.85 -5.39
CA THR A 8 -38.90 -28.78 -6.36
C THR A 8 -38.64 -27.44 -5.65
N PHE A 9 -39.32 -27.18 -4.56
CA PHE A 9 -39.15 -25.96 -3.76
C PHE A 9 -37.76 -25.86 -3.15
N VAL A 10 -37.23 -26.96 -2.62
CA VAL A 10 -35.88 -27.00 -2.01
C VAL A 10 -34.78 -26.72 -3.03
N GLN A 11 -34.92 -27.20 -4.24
CA GLN A 11 -33.94 -26.94 -5.32
C GLN A 11 -33.90 -25.46 -5.73
N THR A 12 -35.03 -24.80 -5.74
CA THR A 12 -35.11 -23.39 -6.10
C THR A 12 -34.44 -22.50 -5.06
N ALA A 13 -34.56 -22.83 -3.79
CA ALA A 13 -33.91 -22.09 -2.73
C ALA A 13 -32.37 -22.22 -2.78
N ALA A 14 -31.85 -23.39 -3.15
CA ALA A 14 -30.42 -23.64 -3.27
C ALA A 14 -29.79 -22.80 -4.38
N LEU A 15 -30.47 -22.61 -5.50
CA LEU A 15 -30.02 -21.77 -6.61
C LEU A 15 -29.94 -20.29 -6.21
N GLY A 16 -30.87 -19.81 -5.43
CA GLY A 16 -30.85 -18.42 -4.94
C GLY A 16 -29.65 -18.11 -4.05
N SER A 17 -29.26 -19.05 -3.21
CA SER A 17 -28.10 -18.89 -2.34
C SER A 17 -26.79 -18.81 -3.11
N LEU A 18 -26.62 -19.57 -4.19
CA LEU A 18 -25.44 -19.54 -5.03
C LEU A 18 -25.27 -18.20 -5.76
N LEU A 19 -26.35 -17.61 -6.22
CA LEU A 19 -26.31 -16.30 -6.89
C LEU A 19 -25.83 -15.18 -5.95
N MET A 20 -26.25 -15.18 -4.71
CA MET A 20 -25.83 -14.20 -3.72
C MET A 20 -24.34 -14.29 -3.39
N THR A 21 -23.79 -15.48 -3.35
CA THR A 21 -22.36 -15.72 -3.06
C THR A 21 -21.47 -15.17 -4.17
N VAL A 22 -21.88 -15.32 -5.44
CA VAL A 22 -21.13 -14.81 -6.60
C VAL A 22 -21.10 -13.28 -6.60
N LEU A 23 -22.19 -12.62 -6.28
CA LEU A 23 -22.25 -11.15 -6.22
C LEU A 23 -21.37 -10.58 -5.13
N ALA A 24 -21.29 -11.22 -3.97
CA ALA A 24 -20.41 -10.80 -2.89
C ALA A 24 -18.92 -10.90 -3.29
N SER A 25 -18.52 -11.94 -4.00
CA SER A 25 -17.16 -12.10 -4.50
C SER A 25 -16.75 -11.01 -5.48
N SER A 26 -17.62 -10.62 -6.37
CA SER A 26 -17.37 -9.54 -7.35
C SER A 26 -17.13 -8.20 -6.67
N SER A 27 -17.85 -7.89 -5.61
CA SER A 27 -17.69 -6.65 -4.87
C SER A 27 -16.34 -6.57 -4.14
N ALA A 28 -15.87 -7.69 -3.59
CA ALA A 28 -14.58 -7.77 -2.92
C ALA A 28 -13.41 -7.59 -3.90
N GLU A 29 -13.48 -8.16 -5.10
CA GLU A 29 -12.45 -7.98 -6.12
C GLU A 29 -12.37 -6.53 -6.61
N ALA A 30 -13.48 -5.87 -6.83
CA ALA A 30 -13.50 -4.48 -7.24
C ALA A 30 -12.87 -3.55 -6.20
N ALA A 31 -13.10 -3.78 -4.91
CA ALA A 31 -12.48 -3.02 -3.83
C ALA A 31 -10.96 -3.25 -3.75
N GLY A 32 -10.47 -4.48 -4.02
CA GLY A 32 -9.03 -4.82 -4.02
C GLY A 32 -8.23 -4.17 -5.14
N GLN A 33 -8.86 -3.72 -6.23
CA GLN A 33 -8.20 -3.09 -7.36
C GLN A 33 -7.90 -1.60 -7.16
N ALA A 34 -8.45 -0.97 -6.16
CA ALA A 34 -8.31 0.47 -5.92
C ALA A 34 -6.88 0.90 -5.57
N GLY A 35 -6.02 -0.03 -5.11
CA GLY A 35 -4.68 0.28 -4.64
C GLY A 35 -4.67 0.94 -3.26
N TYR A 36 -3.49 0.99 -2.67
CA TYR A 36 -3.24 1.61 -1.38
C TYR A 36 -2.08 2.59 -1.54
N PHE A 37 -2.31 3.86 -1.29
CA PHE A 37 -1.33 4.90 -1.55
C PHE A 37 -0.72 5.40 -0.26
N VAL A 38 0.57 5.78 -0.33
CA VAL A 38 1.29 6.38 0.77
C VAL A 38 2.06 7.59 0.26
N ILE A 39 2.04 8.65 1.05
CA ILE A 39 3.00 9.75 0.94
C ILE A 39 3.73 9.80 2.28
N ALA A 40 5.04 9.60 2.26
CA ALA A 40 5.87 9.79 3.43
C ALA A 40 6.71 11.05 3.27
N GLU A 41 7.00 11.73 4.37
CA GLU A 41 7.90 12.88 4.41
C GLU A 41 9.06 12.59 5.34
N VAL A 42 10.27 12.88 4.85
CA VAL A 42 11.51 12.84 5.63
C VAL A 42 12.29 14.14 5.43
N VAL A 43 12.77 14.72 6.50
CA VAL A 43 13.48 16.01 6.50
C VAL A 43 14.83 15.84 7.17
N ALA A 44 15.91 16.18 6.42
CA ALA A 44 17.27 16.11 6.92
C ALA A 44 17.57 17.24 7.91
N LYS A 45 18.43 16.97 8.87
CA LYS A 45 19.11 18.02 9.65
C LYS A 45 19.90 18.95 8.72
N PRO A 46 20.13 20.21 9.11
CA PRO A 46 21.00 21.10 8.34
C PRO A 46 22.34 20.44 8.02
N GLY A 47 22.77 20.49 6.74
CA GLY A 47 24.01 19.86 6.28
C GLY A 47 23.95 18.35 6.03
N LYS A 48 22.81 17.70 6.25
CA LYS A 48 22.64 16.24 6.11
C LYS A 48 21.82 15.81 4.88
N ALA A 49 21.50 16.73 3.99
CA ALA A 49 20.68 16.43 2.81
C ALA A 49 21.30 15.35 1.91
N ASP A 50 22.59 15.44 1.63
CA ASP A 50 23.28 14.46 0.77
C ASP A 50 23.40 13.10 1.42
N GLU A 51 23.65 13.06 2.73
CA GLU A 51 23.70 11.82 3.49
C GLU A 51 22.33 11.13 3.49
N LEU A 52 21.26 11.87 3.72
CA LEU A 52 19.89 11.35 3.66
C LEU A 52 19.55 10.84 2.26
N ARG A 53 19.88 11.59 1.21
CA ARG A 53 19.69 11.15 -0.18
C ARG A 53 20.40 9.84 -0.46
N ALA A 54 21.65 9.69 0.00
CA ALA A 54 22.44 8.49 -0.19
C ALA A 54 21.84 7.26 0.52
N LEU A 55 21.09 7.45 1.60
CA LEU A 55 20.36 6.38 2.27
C LEU A 55 19.04 6.04 1.54
N LEU A 56 18.31 7.04 1.09
CA LEU A 56 16.96 6.88 0.55
C LEU A 56 16.92 6.34 -0.89
N VAL A 57 17.88 6.71 -1.74
CA VAL A 57 17.87 6.28 -3.14
C VAL A 57 17.98 4.76 -3.28
N PRO A 58 18.98 4.08 -2.68
CA PRO A 58 19.05 2.62 -2.76
C PRO A 58 17.86 1.93 -2.09
N PHE A 59 17.33 2.52 -1.02
CA PHE A 59 16.15 2.01 -0.34
C PHE A 59 14.93 2.05 -1.26
N ALA A 60 14.69 3.15 -1.96
CA ALA A 60 13.60 3.28 -2.91
C ALA A 60 13.69 2.26 -4.04
N GLU A 61 14.90 2.02 -4.55
CA GLU A 61 15.12 1.03 -5.60
C GLU A 61 14.83 -0.40 -5.14
N LYS A 62 15.23 -0.76 -3.94
CA LYS A 62 14.87 -2.06 -3.35
C LYS A 62 13.38 -2.19 -3.12
N SER A 63 12.73 -1.14 -2.64
CA SER A 63 11.29 -1.14 -2.37
C SER A 63 10.46 -1.39 -3.63
N ARG A 64 10.91 -0.91 -4.78
CA ARG A 64 10.26 -1.19 -6.08
C ARG A 64 10.20 -2.67 -6.44
N THR A 65 11.12 -3.46 -5.93
CA THR A 65 11.20 -4.90 -6.23
C THR A 65 10.35 -5.75 -5.29
N GLU A 66 9.75 -5.16 -4.27
CA GLU A 66 8.94 -5.87 -3.29
C GLU A 66 7.62 -6.35 -3.90
N PRO A 67 7.15 -7.54 -3.50
CA PRO A 67 5.83 -8.01 -3.92
C PRO A 67 4.74 -7.03 -3.51
N GLY A 68 3.86 -6.70 -4.45
CA GLY A 68 2.77 -5.76 -4.22
C GLY A 68 3.15 -4.28 -4.32
N CYS A 69 4.42 -3.93 -4.52
CA CYS A 69 4.83 -2.57 -4.83
C CYS A 69 4.57 -2.27 -6.30
N GLN A 70 3.64 -1.37 -6.58
CA GLN A 70 3.29 -0.93 -7.94
C GLN A 70 4.04 0.33 -8.34
N VAL A 71 4.22 1.25 -7.41
CA VAL A 71 4.98 2.50 -7.60
C VAL A 71 5.71 2.80 -6.30
N TYR A 72 6.95 3.18 -6.42
CA TYR A 72 7.74 3.76 -5.33
C TYR A 72 8.65 4.84 -5.92
N THR A 73 8.31 6.10 -5.70
CA THR A 73 9.05 7.24 -6.24
C THR A 73 9.54 8.10 -5.09
N LEU A 74 10.85 8.34 -5.06
CA LEU A 74 11.47 9.28 -4.15
C LEU A 74 11.55 10.65 -4.83
N LEU A 75 11.07 11.67 -4.15
CA LEU A 75 11.00 13.04 -4.64
C LEU A 75 11.73 13.97 -3.67
N GLU A 76 12.39 15.00 -4.19
CA GLU A 76 12.93 16.09 -3.37
C GLU A 76 12.15 17.36 -3.67
N VAL A 77 11.83 18.12 -2.64
CA VAL A 77 11.03 19.34 -2.79
C VAL A 77 11.90 20.45 -3.36
N HIS A 78 11.47 21.04 -4.48
CA HIS A 78 12.18 22.15 -5.10
C HIS A 78 12.34 23.35 -4.14
N GLY A 79 13.56 23.85 -4.04
CA GLY A 79 13.87 24.98 -3.16
C GLY A 79 14.02 24.63 -1.66
N GLU A 80 13.83 23.35 -1.30
CA GLU A 80 13.97 22.89 0.08
C GLU A 80 14.92 21.67 0.13
N PRO A 81 16.24 21.88 -0.02
CA PRO A 81 17.20 20.78 -0.01
C PRO A 81 17.12 20.00 1.30
N GLY A 82 17.09 18.68 1.19
CA GLY A 82 16.94 17.79 2.33
C GLY A 82 15.51 17.48 2.76
N ARG A 83 14.51 18.04 2.07
CA ARG A 83 13.12 17.65 2.25
C ARG A 83 12.71 16.67 1.16
N PHE A 84 12.46 15.43 1.54
CA PHE A 84 12.09 14.35 0.62
C PHE A 84 10.69 13.85 0.88
N LEU A 85 10.02 13.46 -0.20
CA LEU A 85 8.73 12.77 -0.14
C LEU A 85 8.87 11.43 -0.86
N THR A 86 8.15 10.42 -0.38
CA THR A 86 7.88 9.24 -1.18
C THR A 86 6.46 9.33 -1.73
N PHE A 87 6.29 8.88 -2.96
CA PHE A 87 4.97 8.58 -3.52
C PHE A 87 4.93 7.09 -3.80
N GLU A 88 4.01 6.40 -3.12
CA GLU A 88 3.94 4.95 -3.15
C GLU A 88 2.55 4.47 -3.53
N ARG A 89 2.50 3.41 -4.33
CA ARG A 89 1.28 2.68 -4.61
C ARG A 89 1.53 1.20 -4.37
N TRP A 90 0.70 0.62 -3.52
CA TRP A 90 0.73 -0.80 -3.17
C TRP A 90 -0.54 -1.48 -3.64
N THR A 91 -0.50 -2.78 -3.88
CA THR A 91 -1.69 -3.54 -4.27
C THR A 91 -2.78 -3.44 -3.21
N ASP A 92 -2.39 -3.48 -1.93
CA ASP A 92 -3.28 -3.39 -0.77
C ASP A 92 -2.50 -3.00 0.48
N LYS A 93 -3.20 -2.84 1.58
CA LYS A 93 -2.63 -2.56 2.89
C LYS A 93 -1.68 -3.66 3.36
N ALA A 94 -1.99 -4.93 3.08
CA ALA A 94 -1.16 -6.06 3.50
C ALA A 94 0.23 -6.02 2.87
N ALA A 95 0.34 -5.61 1.61
CA ALA A 95 1.63 -5.43 0.93
C ALA A 95 2.48 -4.32 1.61
N LEU A 96 1.85 -3.21 2.00
CA LEU A 96 2.53 -2.17 2.78
C LEU A 96 2.98 -2.69 4.15
N GLU A 97 2.17 -3.46 4.83
CA GLU A 97 2.54 -4.05 6.13
C GLU A 97 3.75 -4.97 6.01
N VAL A 98 3.86 -5.74 4.95
CA VAL A 98 5.06 -6.54 4.64
C VAL A 98 6.26 -5.64 4.41
N HIS A 99 6.11 -4.57 3.63
CA HIS A 99 7.16 -3.57 3.41
C HIS A 99 7.73 -3.05 4.73
N MET A 100 6.87 -2.74 5.69
CA MET A 100 7.27 -2.22 7.00
C MET A 100 8.06 -3.22 7.85
N THR A 101 8.14 -4.47 7.45
CA THR A 101 8.88 -5.53 8.14
C THR A 101 10.12 -6.01 7.39
N THR A 102 10.43 -5.43 6.24
CA THR A 102 11.56 -5.86 5.41
C THR A 102 12.92 -5.63 6.10
N PRO A 103 13.93 -6.47 5.81
CA PRO A 103 15.26 -6.26 6.34
C PRO A 103 15.86 -4.91 5.96
N HIS A 104 15.66 -4.44 4.74
CA HIS A 104 16.21 -3.16 4.29
C HIS A 104 15.57 -1.96 4.99
N LEU A 105 14.29 -2.04 5.38
CA LEU A 105 13.68 -1.01 6.21
C LEU A 105 14.25 -1.04 7.63
N LYS A 106 14.39 -2.22 8.21
CA LYS A 106 14.97 -2.40 9.56
C LYS A 106 16.42 -1.90 9.64
N GLU A 107 17.18 -2.03 8.57
CA GLU A 107 18.54 -1.48 8.48
C GLU A 107 18.55 0.04 8.31
N LEU A 108 17.57 0.59 7.59
CA LEU A 108 17.47 2.02 7.34
C LEU A 108 17.10 2.82 8.59
N VAL A 109 16.11 2.36 9.35
CA VAL A 109 15.53 3.12 10.47
C VAL A 109 16.57 3.63 11.47
N PRO A 110 17.51 2.82 11.98
CA PRO A 110 18.53 3.33 12.89
C PRO A 110 19.45 4.40 12.28
N LYS A 111 19.69 4.31 10.97
CA LYS A 111 20.51 5.29 10.25
C LYS A 111 19.79 6.63 10.09
N LEU A 112 18.47 6.59 9.95
CA LEU A 112 17.65 7.80 9.87
C LEU A 112 17.70 8.61 11.16
N ASP A 113 17.78 7.99 12.32
CA ASP A 113 17.81 8.68 13.61
C ASP A 113 18.96 9.70 13.72
N THR A 114 20.06 9.47 13.01
CA THR A 114 21.23 10.36 13.03
C THR A 114 21.13 11.51 12.04
N VAL A 115 20.31 11.41 11.01
CA VAL A 115 20.26 12.40 9.90
C VAL A 115 18.95 13.16 9.80
N LEU A 116 17.87 12.68 10.43
CA LEU A 116 16.58 13.35 10.40
C LEU A 116 16.46 14.48 11.42
N ALA A 117 15.91 15.62 10.97
CA ALA A 117 15.59 16.74 11.85
C ALA A 117 14.38 16.46 12.76
N LYS A 118 13.48 15.59 12.33
CA LYS A 118 12.26 15.16 13.03
C LYS A 118 11.89 13.74 12.59
N PRO A 119 11.07 13.01 13.34
CA PRO A 119 10.57 11.71 12.89
C PRO A 119 9.88 11.84 11.53
N PHE A 120 10.03 10.82 10.68
CA PHE A 120 9.29 10.81 9.41
C PHE A 120 7.79 10.67 9.64
N THR A 121 7.01 11.19 8.72
CA THR A 121 5.54 11.12 8.76
C THR A 121 5.01 10.38 7.55
N GLN A 122 3.82 9.79 7.67
CA GLN A 122 3.15 9.08 6.59
C GLN A 122 1.68 9.48 6.50
N LEU A 123 1.20 9.62 5.27
CA LEU A 123 -0.21 9.74 4.94
C LEU A 123 -0.63 8.50 4.18
N PHE A 124 -1.72 7.89 4.62
CA PHE A 124 -2.31 6.74 3.97
C PHE A 124 -3.54 7.18 3.20
N LEU A 125 -3.62 6.86 1.92
CA LEU A 125 -4.54 7.48 1.00
C LEU A 125 -5.25 6.44 0.13
N SER A 126 -6.48 6.75 -0.25
CA SER A 126 -7.23 5.99 -1.25
C SER A 126 -7.48 6.90 -2.45
N ALA A 127 -7.32 6.37 -3.66
CA ALA A 127 -7.65 7.12 -4.84
C ALA A 127 -9.18 7.26 -4.96
N LEU A 128 -9.65 8.46 -5.23
CA LEU A 128 -11.04 8.73 -5.55
C LEU A 128 -11.28 8.73 -7.05
N THR A 129 -10.26 9.02 -7.83
CA THR A 129 -10.30 9.07 -9.30
C THR A 129 -8.93 8.72 -9.87
N GLY A 130 -8.89 8.21 -11.11
CA GLY A 130 -7.65 8.12 -11.90
C GLY A 130 -6.55 7.22 -11.33
N ALA A 131 -6.92 6.20 -10.62
CA ALA A 131 -5.93 5.28 -10.02
C ALA A 131 -5.50 4.21 -11.00
#